data_7f0b8e3e0466e4a1b9a73481b39274ff
#
_entry.id   7f0b8e3e0466e4a1b9a73481b39274ff
#
_cell.length_a   1.000
_cell.length_b   1.000
_cell.length_c   1.000
_cell.angle_alpha   90.00
_cell.angle_beta   90.00
_cell.angle_gamma   90.00
#
_symmetry.space_group_name_H-M   'P 1'
#
loop_
_entity.id
_entity.type
_entity.pdbx_description
1 polymer ?
#
loop_
_entity_poly.entity_id
_entity_poly.type
_entity_poly.pdbx_seq_one_letter_code
_entity_poly.pdbx_strand_id
1 'polypeptide(L)'
;MKSIKLLILICVAVSFSQCKSMRLTENIPFKITGATYHNWVGGQPGVSGTNLIIGVENDGNITFKKIYFQNKIVDASITNRKGKKYVLGNISTSNRENLIVVKEGSVKKTKTAQESIPFDLKINEAIISYVSGTKTYYYKVSKIKKTDTIYYP
;
A
#
# COMPACT_ATOMS: atom_id res chain seq x y z
N MET A 1 17.22 -46.29 10.93
CA MET A 1 17.79 -45.32 9.96
C MET A 1 16.83 -44.94 8.80
N LYS A 2 16.04 -45.86 8.25
CA LYS A 2 15.04 -45.56 7.19
C LYS A 2 13.93 -44.62 7.66
N SER A 3 13.40 -44.79 8.89
CA SER A 3 12.31 -44.01 9.46
C SER A 3 12.70 -42.54 9.71
N ILE A 4 13.93 -42.26 10.12
CA ILE A 4 14.44 -40.90 10.32
C ILE A 4 14.57 -40.16 9.00
N LYS A 5 15.00 -40.80 7.95
CA LYS A 5 15.11 -40.23 6.58
C LYS A 5 13.72 -39.86 6.05
N LEU A 6 12.71 -40.69 6.30
CA LEU A 6 11.33 -40.42 5.91
C LEU A 6 10.74 -39.23 6.68
N LEU A 7 11.02 -39.13 7.99
CA LEU A 7 10.56 -38.01 8.83
C LEU A 7 11.14 -36.67 8.36
N ILE A 8 12.43 -36.63 8.03
CA ILE A 8 13.12 -35.45 7.49
C ILE A 8 12.50 -35.02 6.16
N LEU A 9 12.21 -36.00 5.27
CA LEU A 9 11.60 -35.71 3.98
C LEU A 9 10.21 -35.09 4.11
N ILE A 10 9.39 -35.54 5.08
CA ILE A 10 8.07 -34.99 5.37
C ILE A 10 8.18 -33.56 5.93
N CYS A 11 9.12 -33.29 6.84
CA CYS A 11 9.35 -31.95 7.38
C CYS A 11 9.74 -30.93 6.30
N VAL A 12 10.58 -31.32 5.34
CA VAL A 12 10.98 -30.47 4.22
C VAL A 12 9.79 -30.19 3.29
N ALA A 13 8.95 -31.18 3.01
CA ALA A 13 7.76 -31.00 2.16
C ALA A 13 6.73 -30.01 2.75
N VAL A 14 6.57 -29.97 4.08
CA VAL A 14 5.65 -29.07 4.78
C VAL A 14 6.16 -27.62 4.80
N SER A 15 7.49 -27.41 4.73
CA SER A 15 8.10 -26.07 4.78
C SER A 15 7.84 -25.24 3.53
N PHE A 16 7.48 -25.83 2.40
CA PHE A 16 7.18 -25.12 1.14
C PHE A 16 5.74 -24.64 0.98
N SER A 17 4.85 -24.95 1.96
CA SER A 17 3.40 -24.68 1.86
C SER A 17 2.98 -23.25 2.25
N GLN A 18 3.90 -22.34 2.58
CA GLN A 18 3.58 -21.01 3.12
C GLN A 18 3.61 -19.87 2.09
N CYS A 19 3.45 -20.16 0.81
CA CYS A 19 3.18 -19.10 -0.15
C CYS A 19 1.77 -18.54 0.08
N LYS A 20 1.67 -17.50 0.92
CA LYS A 20 0.45 -16.72 1.13
C LYS A 20 0.17 -15.95 -0.15
N SER A 21 -0.49 -16.57 -1.13
CA SER A 21 -0.93 -15.87 -2.33
C SER A 21 -1.96 -14.81 -1.91
N MET A 22 -1.62 -13.55 -2.09
CA MET A 22 -2.53 -12.42 -1.86
C MET A 22 -3.60 -12.46 -2.94
N ARG A 23 -4.74 -13.11 -2.65
CA ARG A 23 -5.85 -13.19 -3.59
C ARG A 23 -6.65 -11.90 -3.56
N LEU A 24 -6.95 -11.37 -4.73
CA LEU A 24 -7.88 -10.26 -4.88
C LEU A 24 -9.30 -10.75 -4.59
N THR A 25 -10.07 -9.96 -3.86
CA THR A 25 -11.50 -10.18 -3.68
C THR A 25 -12.30 -9.38 -4.70
N GLU A 26 -13.35 -9.98 -5.25
CA GLU A 26 -14.27 -9.30 -6.15
C GLU A 26 -15.42 -8.64 -5.38
N ASN A 27 -15.85 -9.26 -4.29
CA ASN A 27 -16.94 -8.76 -3.44
C ASN A 27 -16.36 -7.98 -2.26
N ILE A 28 -16.72 -6.70 -2.18
CA ILE A 28 -16.29 -5.80 -1.10
C ILE A 28 -17.49 -5.34 -0.27
N PRO A 29 -17.34 -5.18 1.06
CA PRO A 29 -18.41 -4.72 1.94
C PRO A 29 -18.60 -3.19 1.94
N PHE A 30 -18.02 -2.48 0.97
CA PHE A 30 -18.08 -1.03 0.81
C PHE A 30 -18.22 -0.66 -0.66
N LYS A 31 -18.56 0.58 -0.93
CA LYS A 31 -18.69 1.11 -2.30
C LYS A 31 -17.59 2.10 -2.59
N ILE A 32 -16.93 1.96 -3.74
CA ILE A 32 -16.03 3.00 -4.28
C ILE A 32 -16.85 4.03 -5.03
N THR A 33 -16.79 5.29 -4.60
CA THR A 33 -17.54 6.40 -5.24
C THR A 33 -16.71 7.13 -6.28
N GLY A 34 -15.41 6.92 -6.29
CA GLY A 34 -14.47 7.45 -7.26
C GLY A 34 -13.05 7.33 -6.77
N ALA A 35 -12.10 7.42 -7.69
CA ALA A 35 -10.68 7.44 -7.35
C ALA A 35 -9.94 8.41 -8.26
N THR A 36 -9.09 9.24 -7.65
CA THR A 36 -8.24 10.21 -8.34
C THR A 36 -6.85 10.23 -7.75
N TYR A 37 -5.86 10.61 -8.54
CA TYR A 37 -4.54 10.92 -8.02
C TYR A 37 -3.99 12.19 -8.65
N HIS A 38 -3.16 12.89 -7.92
CA HIS A 38 -2.39 14.03 -8.40
C HIS A 38 -0.96 13.97 -7.91
N ASN A 39 -0.07 14.49 -8.72
CA ASN A 39 1.30 14.74 -8.28
C ASN A 39 1.35 16.07 -7.51
N TRP A 40 2.30 16.19 -6.62
CA TRP A 40 2.57 17.45 -5.96
C TRP A 40 4.07 17.74 -5.94
N VAL A 41 4.41 19.00 -5.95
CA VAL A 41 5.77 19.51 -5.87
C VAL A 41 5.83 20.51 -4.72
N GLY A 42 6.76 20.32 -3.80
CA GLY A 42 6.99 21.25 -2.69
C GLY A 42 7.92 22.40 -3.10
N GLY A 43 7.95 23.46 -2.32
CA GLY A 43 8.76 24.63 -2.57
C GLY A 43 10.27 24.41 -2.47
N GLN A 44 10.73 23.28 -1.93
CA GLN A 44 12.14 22.93 -1.87
C GLN A 44 12.53 21.96 -2.98
N PRO A 45 13.69 22.12 -3.63
CA PRO A 45 14.16 21.20 -4.67
C PRO A 45 14.20 19.74 -4.18
N GLY A 46 13.67 18.82 -5.01
CA GLY A 46 13.64 17.39 -4.71
C GLY A 46 12.52 16.95 -3.75
N VAL A 47 11.65 17.86 -3.33
CA VAL A 47 10.46 17.53 -2.51
C VAL A 47 9.25 17.40 -3.41
N SER A 48 8.76 16.19 -3.59
CA SER A 48 7.61 15.89 -4.46
C SER A 48 6.94 14.61 -4.04
N GLY A 49 5.77 14.33 -4.62
CA GLY A 49 5.08 13.08 -4.35
C GLY A 49 3.81 12.92 -5.17
N THR A 50 3.06 11.90 -4.81
CA THR A 50 1.76 11.58 -5.40
C THR A 50 0.77 11.32 -4.29
N ASN A 51 -0.40 11.94 -4.36
CA ASN A 51 -1.51 11.68 -3.46
C ASN A 51 -2.60 10.92 -4.22
N LEU A 52 -2.95 9.74 -3.74
CA LEU A 52 -4.09 8.95 -4.20
C LEU A 52 -5.26 9.15 -3.26
N ILE A 53 -6.44 9.45 -3.82
CA ILE A 53 -7.67 9.73 -3.09
C ILE A 53 -8.75 8.78 -3.59
N ILE A 54 -9.26 7.93 -2.71
CA ILE A 54 -10.31 6.96 -3.02
C ILE A 54 -11.54 7.28 -2.16
N GLY A 55 -12.64 7.66 -2.80
CA GLY A 55 -13.91 7.88 -2.12
C GLY A 55 -14.58 6.56 -1.77
N VAL A 56 -15.05 6.42 -0.53
CA VAL A 56 -15.69 5.19 -0.05
C VAL A 56 -16.99 5.49 0.70
N GLU A 57 -17.96 4.60 0.54
CA GLU A 57 -19.26 4.61 1.24
C GLU A 57 -19.57 3.23 1.80
N ASN A 58 -20.39 3.17 2.84
CA ASN A 58 -20.89 1.92 3.45
C ASN A 58 -19.77 0.96 3.86
N ASP A 59 -18.68 1.48 4.42
CA ASP A 59 -17.50 0.70 4.78
C ASP A 59 -17.66 -0.15 6.06
N GLY A 60 -18.80 -0.06 6.74
CA GLY A 60 -19.12 -0.90 7.89
C GLY A 60 -17.98 -0.99 8.93
N ASN A 61 -17.78 -2.20 9.47
CA ASN A 61 -16.73 -2.47 10.47
C ASN A 61 -15.44 -2.98 9.79
N ILE A 62 -14.88 -2.19 8.86
CA ILE A 62 -13.62 -2.51 8.21
C ILE A 62 -12.55 -1.47 8.54
N THR A 63 -11.30 -1.88 8.46
CA THR A 63 -10.15 -1.00 8.64
C THR A 63 -9.27 -1.09 7.40
N PHE A 64 -9.10 0.01 6.69
CA PHE A 64 -8.14 0.11 5.59
C PHE A 64 -6.72 0.10 6.15
N LYS A 65 -5.80 -0.63 5.51
CA LYS A 65 -4.43 -0.84 5.99
C LYS A 65 -3.39 -0.25 5.05
N LYS A 66 -3.27 -0.79 3.85
CA LYS A 66 -2.24 -0.39 2.89
C LYS A 66 -2.83 -0.10 1.52
N ILE A 67 -2.16 0.75 0.79
CA ILE A 67 -2.41 1.05 -0.62
C ILE A 67 -1.16 0.69 -1.41
N TYR A 68 -1.36 -0.04 -2.50
CA TYR A 68 -0.34 -0.43 -3.47
C TYR A 68 -0.61 0.35 -4.75
N PHE A 69 0.26 1.27 -5.10
CA PHE A 69 0.07 2.15 -6.25
C PHE A 69 1.41 2.60 -6.82
N GLN A 70 1.57 2.56 -8.15
CA GLN A 70 2.79 3.01 -8.85
C GLN A 70 4.08 2.45 -8.24
N ASN A 71 4.14 1.13 -8.03
CA ASN A 71 5.28 0.41 -7.43
C ASN A 71 5.68 0.89 -6.02
N LYS A 72 4.74 1.48 -5.29
CA LYS A 72 4.92 1.90 -3.90
C LYS A 72 3.85 1.27 -3.01
N ILE A 73 4.23 1.02 -1.77
CA ILE A 73 3.34 0.54 -0.71
C ILE A 73 3.30 1.63 0.35
N VAL A 74 2.11 2.13 0.65
CA VAL A 74 1.92 3.17 1.67
C VAL A 74 0.78 2.79 2.61
N ASP A 75 0.81 3.30 3.81
CA ASP A 75 -0.29 3.13 4.75
C ASP A 75 -1.52 3.94 4.29
N ALA A 76 -2.69 3.32 4.43
CA ALA A 76 -3.94 3.97 4.13
C ALA A 76 -4.34 4.88 5.29
N SER A 77 -4.55 6.15 5.03
CA SER A 77 -5.14 7.10 5.98
C SER A 77 -6.58 7.44 5.61
N ILE A 78 -7.40 7.74 6.62
CA ILE A 78 -8.81 8.04 6.42
C ILE A 78 -9.05 9.50 6.73
N THR A 79 -9.80 10.18 5.86
CA THR A 79 -10.27 11.54 6.09
C THR A 79 -11.75 11.67 5.72
N ASN A 80 -12.45 12.54 6.46
CA ASN A 80 -13.84 12.89 6.19
C ASN A 80 -13.89 14.34 5.69
N ARG A 81 -14.47 14.55 4.52
CA ARG A 81 -14.67 15.90 3.95
C ARG A 81 -16.12 16.03 3.50
N LYS A 82 -16.81 17.06 4.01
CA LYS A 82 -18.22 17.34 3.66
C LYS A 82 -19.12 16.09 3.78
N GLY A 83 -18.98 15.33 4.86
CA GLY A 83 -19.79 14.13 5.11
C GLY A 83 -19.42 12.90 4.25
N LYS A 84 -18.41 12.99 3.39
CA LYS A 84 -17.90 11.87 2.57
C LYS A 84 -16.58 11.36 3.13
N LYS A 85 -16.43 10.03 3.13
CA LYS A 85 -15.23 9.36 3.60
C LYS A 85 -14.28 9.12 2.43
N TYR A 86 -13.00 9.38 2.66
CA TYR A 86 -11.94 9.13 1.69
C TYR A 86 -10.80 8.35 2.32
N VAL A 87 -10.27 7.41 1.55
CA VAL A 87 -9.03 6.69 1.86
C VAL A 87 -7.91 7.33 1.05
N LEU A 88 -6.86 7.75 1.74
CA LEU A 88 -5.74 8.50 1.16
C LEU A 88 -4.48 7.63 1.19
N GLY A 89 -3.73 7.65 0.09
CA GLY A 89 -2.38 7.14 -0.02
C GLY A 89 -1.42 8.28 -0.35
N ASN A 90 -0.55 8.62 0.58
CA ASN A 90 0.45 9.67 0.40
C ASN A 90 1.79 9.03 0.04
N ILE A 91 2.24 9.20 -1.18
CA ILE A 91 3.49 8.67 -1.69
C ILE A 91 4.48 9.81 -1.81
N SER A 92 5.49 9.85 -0.95
CA SER A 92 6.60 10.80 -1.09
C SER A 92 7.65 10.22 -2.03
N THR A 93 8.17 11.06 -2.93
CA THR A 93 9.32 10.74 -3.78
C THR A 93 10.59 11.46 -3.32
N SER A 94 10.48 12.28 -2.25
CA SER A 94 11.62 12.97 -1.68
C SER A 94 12.57 11.97 -0.99
N ASN A 95 13.86 12.08 -1.25
CA ASN A 95 14.90 11.24 -0.64
C ASN A 95 15.08 11.48 0.88
N ARG A 96 14.24 12.33 1.49
CA ARG A 96 14.35 12.68 2.92
C ARG A 96 13.86 11.60 3.88
N GLU A 97 12.99 10.69 3.43
CA GLU A 97 12.52 9.58 4.29
C GLU A 97 13.64 8.59 4.68
N ASN A 98 14.80 8.69 4.03
CA ASN A 98 15.97 7.84 4.33
C ASN A 98 17.01 8.50 5.25
N LEU A 99 16.73 9.69 5.78
CA LEU A 99 17.62 10.40 6.69
C LEU A 99 17.08 10.33 8.11
N ILE A 100 17.42 9.28 8.83
CA ILE A 100 17.27 9.27 10.30
C ILE A 100 18.43 10.07 10.86
N VAL A 101 18.13 11.26 11.40
CA VAL A 101 19.10 12.03 12.18
C VAL A 101 19.32 11.31 13.50
N VAL A 102 20.36 10.50 13.57
CA VAL A 102 20.85 9.97 14.84
C VAL A 102 21.62 11.09 15.53
N LYS A 103 21.21 11.46 16.73
CA LYS A 103 22.02 12.34 17.61
C LYS A 103 23.40 11.72 17.73
N GLU A 104 24.44 12.43 17.26
CA GLU A 104 25.86 12.09 17.12
C GLU A 104 26.27 11.73 15.68
N GLY A 105 26.36 12.73 14.82
CA GLY A 105 27.37 12.85 13.75
C GLY A 105 27.46 11.80 12.64
N SER A 106 26.68 10.74 12.67
CA SER A 106 26.72 9.71 11.61
C SER A 106 25.37 9.55 10.92
N VAL A 107 25.31 9.92 9.65
CA VAL A 107 24.15 9.71 8.77
C VAL A 107 24.15 8.25 8.30
N LYS A 108 23.37 7.39 8.92
CA LYS A 108 23.10 6.04 8.36
C LYS A 108 21.99 6.16 7.32
N LYS A 109 22.33 5.95 6.05
CA LYS A 109 21.36 5.70 4.98
C LYS A 109 20.74 4.32 5.22
N THR A 110 19.57 4.27 5.86
CA THR A 110 18.80 3.04 5.87
C THR A 110 18.15 2.89 4.50
N LYS A 111 18.70 2.00 3.66
CA LYS A 111 17.97 1.51 2.49
C LYS A 111 16.77 0.75 3.04
N THR A 112 15.62 1.40 3.12
CA THR A 112 14.36 0.69 3.29
C THR A 112 14.27 -0.25 2.10
N ALA A 113 14.32 -1.56 2.34
CA ALA A 113 14.13 -2.55 1.30
C ALA A 113 12.80 -2.22 0.63
N GLN A 114 12.85 -1.89 -0.65
CA GLN A 114 11.65 -1.59 -1.42
C GLN A 114 10.90 -2.93 -1.52
N GLU A 115 9.88 -3.11 -0.68
CA GLU A 115 9.02 -4.29 -0.74
C GLU A 115 8.48 -4.36 -2.17
N SER A 116 8.80 -5.43 -2.88
CA SER A 116 8.27 -5.65 -4.22
C SER A 116 6.76 -5.80 -4.12
N ILE A 117 6.03 -5.04 -4.94
CA ILE A 117 4.57 -5.16 -4.99
C ILE A 117 4.23 -6.52 -5.61
N PRO A 118 3.50 -7.39 -4.89
CA PRO A 118 3.15 -8.74 -5.38
C PRO A 118 1.99 -8.72 -6.38
N PHE A 119 1.74 -7.58 -7.04
CA PHE A 119 0.63 -7.36 -7.95
C PHE A 119 1.12 -6.68 -9.23
N ASP A 120 0.62 -7.16 -10.37
CA ASP A 120 0.80 -6.47 -11.64
C ASP A 120 -0.30 -5.40 -11.81
N LEU A 121 0.12 -4.12 -11.74
CA LEU A 121 -0.78 -2.96 -11.77
C LEU A 121 -0.45 -2.04 -12.93
N LYS A 122 -1.50 -1.64 -13.64
CA LYS A 122 -1.41 -0.54 -14.61
C LYS A 122 -1.27 0.80 -13.88
N ILE A 123 -0.84 1.83 -14.61
CA ILE A 123 -0.61 3.18 -14.05
C ILE A 123 -1.86 3.82 -13.40
N ASN A 124 -3.05 3.38 -13.82
CA ASN A 124 -4.35 3.85 -13.34
C ASN A 124 -5.08 2.81 -12.47
N GLU A 125 -4.33 1.89 -11.88
CA GLU A 125 -4.83 0.85 -10.99
C GLU A 125 -4.09 0.91 -9.66
N ALA A 126 -4.81 0.61 -8.58
CA ALA A 126 -4.26 0.46 -7.24
C ALA A 126 -4.88 -0.75 -6.57
N ILE A 127 -4.21 -1.28 -5.55
CA ILE A 127 -4.83 -2.22 -4.63
C ILE A 127 -4.94 -1.56 -3.27
N ILE A 128 -6.10 -1.72 -2.66
CA ILE A 128 -6.35 -1.35 -1.27
C ILE A 128 -6.48 -2.62 -0.44
N SER A 129 -5.74 -2.70 0.65
CA SER A 129 -5.94 -3.76 1.63
C SER A 129 -6.79 -3.27 2.79
N TYR A 130 -7.67 -4.13 3.25
CA TYR A 130 -8.53 -3.86 4.40
C TYR A 130 -8.71 -5.09 5.26
N VAL A 131 -9.02 -4.88 6.53
CA VAL A 131 -9.31 -5.94 7.50
C VAL A 131 -10.82 -5.93 7.77
N SER A 132 -11.42 -7.10 7.69
CA SER A 132 -12.79 -7.37 8.13
C SER A 132 -12.77 -8.58 9.07
N GLY A 133 -13.18 -8.37 10.32
CA GLY A 133 -12.94 -9.34 11.39
C GLY A 133 -11.46 -9.57 11.59
N THR A 134 -11.01 -10.81 11.46
CA THR A 134 -9.60 -11.23 11.65
C THR A 134 -8.83 -11.40 10.34
N LYS A 135 -9.49 -11.20 9.17
CA LYS A 135 -8.91 -11.49 7.86
C LYS A 135 -8.55 -10.22 7.11
N THR A 136 -7.43 -10.26 6.39
CA THR A 136 -7.01 -9.21 5.46
C THR A 136 -7.44 -9.57 4.05
N TYR A 137 -8.05 -8.62 3.38
CA TYR A 137 -8.53 -8.70 2.02
C TYR A 137 -7.83 -7.67 1.14
N TYR A 138 -7.77 -7.92 -0.17
CA TYR A 138 -7.16 -7.06 -1.16
C TYR A 138 -8.17 -6.81 -2.28
N TYR A 139 -8.41 -5.55 -2.59
CA TYR A 139 -9.34 -5.15 -3.64
C TYR A 139 -8.66 -4.24 -4.66
N LYS A 140 -8.92 -4.51 -5.94
CA LYS A 140 -8.36 -3.75 -7.06
C LYS A 140 -9.26 -2.57 -7.39
N VAL A 141 -8.74 -1.37 -7.26
CA VAL A 141 -9.37 -0.11 -7.69
C VAL A 141 -8.86 0.20 -9.09
N SER A 142 -9.76 0.26 -10.06
CA SER A 142 -9.44 0.53 -11.47
C SER A 142 -9.95 1.91 -11.89
N LYS A 143 -9.53 2.37 -13.08
CA LYS A 143 -9.98 3.63 -13.69
C LYS A 143 -9.71 4.86 -12.82
N ILE A 144 -8.59 4.87 -12.11
CA ILE A 144 -8.16 6.01 -11.32
C ILE A 144 -7.81 7.16 -12.26
N LYS A 145 -8.44 8.32 -12.06
CA LYS A 145 -8.22 9.50 -12.91
C LYS A 145 -7.05 10.31 -12.38
N LYS A 146 -6.14 10.70 -13.28
CA LYS A 146 -5.11 11.68 -12.97
C LYS A 146 -5.72 13.09 -13.00
N THR A 147 -5.43 13.90 -12.00
CA THR A 147 -5.76 15.34 -11.98
C THR A 147 -4.50 16.18 -12.05
N ASP A 148 -4.64 17.49 -12.13
CA ASP A 148 -3.52 18.43 -12.29
C ASP A 148 -2.53 18.34 -11.13
N THR A 149 -1.27 18.64 -11.42
CA THR A 149 -0.21 18.71 -10.42
C THR A 149 -0.42 19.92 -9.52
N ILE A 150 -0.26 19.74 -8.21
CA ILE A 150 -0.34 20.80 -7.23
C ILE A 150 1.08 21.27 -6.90
N TYR A 151 1.30 22.58 -6.98
CA TYR A 151 2.56 23.22 -6.61
C TYR A 151 2.36 23.94 -5.28
N TYR A 152 3.13 23.52 -4.29
CA TYR A 152 3.16 24.19 -2.97
C TYR A 152 4.32 25.19 -2.95
N PRO A 153 4.10 26.37 -2.36
CA PRO A 153 5.14 27.39 -2.19
C PRO A 153 6.27 26.95 -1.29
#